data_f4a73bd8f86dfeb2472be789fecfcbc0
#
_entry.id   f4a73bd8f86dfeb2472be789fecfcbc0
#
_cell.length_a   1.000
_cell.length_b   1.000
_cell.length_c   1.000
_cell.angle_alpha   90.00
_cell.angle_beta   90.00
_cell.angle_gamma   90.00
#
_symmetry.space_group_name_H-M   'P 1'
#
loop_
_entity.id
_entity.type
_entity.pdbx_description
1 polymer ?
#
loop_
_entity_poly.entity_id
_entity_poly.type
_entity_poly.pdbx_seq_one_letter_code
_entity_poly.pdbx_strand_id
1 'polypeptide(L)'
;DRIFVDKTAFGLRLPFSEAPLVRWGAPTYSEIVVFRAPQTGALTVKRIIGLPGDRVSWRNNKLNLNGLAAFYTGSAGAQRALYLAQHFPHTETLREQISGQDRMILRYKISPQKSYGSFDPVVVPADHYLVLGDNRDNSADYRKFGFVHADHLVGRASGVLFSLDPERFYMPRWQRFATSFSL
;
A
#
# COMPACT_ATOMS: atom_id res chain seq x y z
N ASP A 1 -5.29 -13.74 -4.24
CA ASP A 1 -6.23 -13.21 -3.25
C ASP A 1 -7.33 -12.39 -3.92
N ARG A 2 -8.56 -12.50 -3.41
CA ARG A 2 -9.67 -11.59 -3.71
C ARG A 2 -9.88 -10.71 -2.48
N ILE A 3 -9.85 -9.40 -2.68
CA ILE A 3 -10.00 -8.44 -1.58
C ILE A 3 -11.43 -7.88 -1.57
N PHE A 4 -11.93 -7.60 -0.38
CA PHE A 4 -13.16 -6.85 -0.21
C PHE A 4 -12.85 -5.35 -0.31
N VAL A 5 -13.63 -4.65 -1.15
CA VAL A 5 -13.47 -3.20 -1.38
C VAL A 5 -14.76 -2.50 -1.04
N ASP A 6 -14.71 -1.67 -0.01
CA ASP A 6 -15.79 -0.74 0.32
C ASP A 6 -15.72 0.46 -0.64
N LYS A 7 -16.58 0.45 -1.65
CA LYS A 7 -16.66 1.51 -2.66
C LYS A 7 -17.37 2.77 -2.14
N THR A 8 -18.04 2.68 -1.01
CA THR A 8 -18.76 3.80 -0.39
C THR A 8 -17.90 4.57 0.60
N ALA A 9 -16.70 4.09 0.93
CA ALA A 9 -15.84 4.66 1.96
C ALA A 9 -15.53 6.15 1.77
N PHE A 10 -15.43 6.62 0.51
CA PHE A 10 -14.98 7.98 0.19
C PHE A 10 -16.04 8.83 -0.55
N GLY A 11 -17.13 8.22 -0.98
CA GLY A 11 -18.16 8.92 -1.74
C GLY A 11 -19.05 7.98 -2.55
N LEU A 12 -19.98 8.54 -3.28
CA LEU A 12 -20.86 7.83 -4.20
C LEU A 12 -20.41 8.06 -5.64
N ARG A 13 -20.27 6.97 -6.40
CA ARG A 13 -20.00 7.01 -7.84
C ARG A 13 -21.15 6.40 -8.61
N LEU A 14 -21.51 7.06 -9.69
CA LEU A 14 -22.40 6.43 -10.66
C LEU A 14 -21.64 5.36 -11.47
N PRO A 15 -22.33 4.29 -11.92
CA PRO A 15 -21.78 3.38 -12.88
C PRO A 15 -21.25 4.15 -14.10
N PHE A 16 -20.03 3.81 -14.55
CA PHE A 16 -19.37 4.43 -15.71
C PHE A 16 -18.91 5.90 -15.54
N SER A 17 -19.03 6.49 -14.33
CA SER A 17 -18.46 7.81 -14.05
C SER A 17 -17.02 7.70 -13.56
N GLU A 18 -16.15 8.56 -14.09
CA GLU A 18 -14.75 8.65 -13.61
C GLU A 18 -14.64 9.44 -12.30
N ALA A 19 -15.48 10.44 -12.09
CA ALA A 19 -15.52 11.25 -10.88
C ALA A 19 -16.64 10.82 -9.93
N PRO A 20 -16.49 10.99 -8.62
CA PRO A 20 -17.58 10.76 -7.66
C PRO A 20 -18.67 11.84 -7.81
N LEU A 21 -19.92 11.43 -7.66
CA LEU A 21 -21.07 12.35 -7.63
C LEU A 21 -21.07 13.19 -6.35
N VAL A 22 -20.75 12.55 -5.23
CA VAL A 22 -20.64 13.18 -3.91
C VAL A 22 -19.49 12.54 -3.16
N ARG A 23 -18.73 13.35 -2.43
CA ARG A 23 -17.69 12.89 -1.49
C ARG A 23 -18.12 13.20 -0.06
N TRP A 24 -17.86 12.26 0.87
CA TRP A 24 -18.13 12.44 2.30
C TRP A 24 -17.02 11.90 3.20
N GLY A 25 -16.00 11.26 2.63
CA GLY A 25 -14.88 10.72 3.37
C GLY A 25 -13.55 10.94 2.66
N ALA A 26 -12.47 10.87 3.41
CA ALA A 26 -11.11 10.91 2.91
C ALA A 26 -10.30 9.76 3.52
N PRO A 27 -9.33 9.20 2.78
CA PRO A 27 -8.41 8.24 3.35
C PRO A 27 -7.64 8.80 4.54
N THR A 28 -7.30 7.91 5.46
CA THR A 28 -6.42 8.19 6.59
C THR A 28 -5.07 7.49 6.41
N TYR A 29 -4.09 7.80 7.26
CA TYR A 29 -2.79 7.13 7.24
C TYR A 29 -2.93 5.62 7.36
N SER A 30 -2.07 4.90 6.65
CA SER A 30 -2.00 3.44 6.64
C SER A 30 -3.20 2.71 6.02
N GLU A 31 -4.26 3.39 5.62
CA GLU A 31 -5.36 2.73 4.91
C GLU A 31 -4.88 2.15 3.58
N ILE A 32 -5.39 0.97 3.25
CA ILE A 32 -5.18 0.35 1.95
C ILE A 32 -6.32 0.79 1.04
N VAL A 33 -5.94 1.44 -0.05
CA VAL A 33 -6.92 1.99 -1.02
C VAL A 33 -6.81 1.29 -2.36
N VAL A 34 -7.95 1.19 -3.02
CA VAL A 34 -8.06 0.80 -4.42
C VAL A 34 -8.33 2.07 -5.24
N PHE A 35 -7.56 2.26 -6.28
CA PHE A 35 -7.66 3.43 -7.15
C PHE A 35 -7.33 3.08 -8.60
N ARG A 36 -7.67 3.96 -9.52
CA ARG A 36 -7.23 3.89 -10.91
C ARG A 36 -5.85 4.54 -11.03
N ALA A 37 -4.87 3.78 -11.51
CA ALA A 37 -3.51 4.30 -11.69
C ALA A 37 -3.52 5.46 -12.71
N PRO A 38 -2.89 6.61 -12.40
CA PRO A 38 -3.00 7.82 -13.22
C PRO A 38 -2.58 7.65 -14.68
N GLN A 39 -1.60 6.79 -14.94
CA GLN A 39 -1.03 6.62 -16.28
C GLN A 39 -1.75 5.55 -17.12
N THR A 40 -2.35 4.55 -16.50
CA THR A 40 -2.87 3.36 -17.20
C THR A 40 -4.36 3.13 -16.99
N GLY A 41 -4.98 3.82 -16.04
CA GLY A 41 -6.36 3.56 -15.61
C GLY A 41 -6.56 2.21 -14.91
N ALA A 42 -5.53 1.39 -14.78
CA ALA A 42 -5.61 0.07 -14.17
C ALA A 42 -5.96 0.15 -12.68
N LEU A 43 -6.84 -0.74 -12.23
CA LEU A 43 -7.14 -0.86 -10.81
C LEU A 43 -5.90 -1.32 -10.05
N THR A 44 -5.51 -0.52 -9.09
CA THR A 44 -4.28 -0.68 -8.33
C THR A 44 -4.57 -0.58 -6.84
N VAL A 45 -3.88 -1.40 -6.05
CA VAL A 45 -4.02 -1.43 -4.58
C VAL A 45 -2.71 -0.97 -3.97
N LYS A 46 -2.74 0.07 -3.14
CA LYS A 46 -1.59 0.60 -2.39
C LYS A 46 -2.03 1.13 -1.04
N ARG A 47 -1.03 1.44 -0.22
CA ARG A 47 -1.23 2.01 1.12
C ARG A 47 -1.01 3.51 1.11
N ILE A 48 -1.87 4.25 1.79
CA ILE A 48 -1.72 5.70 2.03
C ILE A 48 -0.53 5.92 2.98
N ILE A 49 0.41 6.73 2.52
CA ILE A 49 1.61 7.13 3.29
C ILE A 49 1.60 8.62 3.59
N GLY A 50 1.15 9.44 2.64
CA GLY A 50 1.06 10.89 2.81
C GLY A 50 -0.31 11.41 2.45
N LEU A 51 -0.81 12.31 3.29
CA LEU A 51 -2.06 13.05 3.14
C LEU A 51 -1.79 14.44 2.57
N PRO A 52 -2.80 15.16 2.05
CA PRO A 52 -2.64 16.54 1.58
C PRO A 52 -1.92 17.42 2.62
N GLY A 53 -0.87 18.12 2.18
CA GLY A 53 -0.04 18.97 3.03
C GLY A 53 1.17 18.29 3.68
N ASP A 54 1.23 16.96 3.68
CA ASP A 54 2.37 16.23 4.25
C ASP A 54 3.64 16.42 3.44
N ARG A 55 4.76 16.48 4.14
CA ARG A 55 6.09 16.42 3.56
C ARG A 55 6.66 15.01 3.66
N VAL A 56 6.84 14.35 2.53
CA VAL A 56 7.26 12.94 2.47
C VAL A 56 8.56 12.83 1.69
N SER A 57 9.48 11.98 2.14
CA SER A 57 10.66 11.59 1.39
C SER A 57 11.00 10.13 1.60
N TRP A 58 11.69 9.56 0.62
CA TRP A 58 12.20 8.20 0.66
C TRP A 58 13.67 8.20 0.24
N ARG A 59 14.56 8.01 1.18
CA ARG A 59 16.00 8.00 0.92
C ARG A 59 16.66 6.83 1.65
N ASN A 60 17.58 6.16 0.98
CA ASN A 60 18.34 5.05 1.56
C ASN A 60 17.43 3.99 2.22
N ASN A 61 16.31 3.66 1.56
CA ASN A 61 15.31 2.72 2.06
C ASN A 61 14.66 3.12 3.39
N LYS A 62 14.64 4.42 3.70
CA LYS A 62 13.99 5.00 4.88
C LYS A 62 12.94 6.02 4.47
N LEU A 63 11.75 5.84 5.03
CA LEU A 63 10.66 6.79 4.93
C LEU A 63 10.86 7.92 5.94
N ASN A 64 10.61 9.15 5.52
CA ASN A 64 10.44 10.28 6.41
C ASN A 64 9.10 10.94 6.11
N LEU A 65 8.34 11.23 7.16
CA LEU A 65 7.05 11.90 7.10
C LEU A 65 7.06 13.07 8.07
N ASN A 66 6.91 14.27 7.54
CA ASN A 66 6.87 15.52 8.32
C ASN A 66 8.09 15.72 9.24
N GLY A 67 9.28 15.31 8.77
CA GLY A 67 10.52 15.41 9.53
C GLY A 67 10.79 14.21 10.46
N LEU A 68 9.83 13.31 10.65
CA LEU A 68 10.00 12.09 11.44
C LEU A 68 10.47 10.95 10.56
N ALA A 69 11.60 10.34 10.93
CA ALA A 69 12.08 9.14 10.25
C ALA A 69 11.33 7.90 10.75
N ALA A 70 10.95 7.01 9.83
CA ALA A 70 10.38 5.73 10.21
C ALA A 70 11.40 4.86 10.96
N PHE A 71 10.91 4.16 11.96
CA PHE A 71 11.68 3.17 12.70
C PHE A 71 11.38 1.79 12.13
N TYR A 72 12.42 0.96 11.96
CA TYR A 72 12.33 -0.36 11.38
C TYR A 72 12.82 -1.42 12.35
N THR A 73 12.00 -2.44 12.60
CA THR A 73 12.38 -3.62 13.37
C THR A 73 12.20 -4.87 12.53
N GLY A 74 13.11 -5.84 12.66
CA GLY A 74 12.92 -7.16 12.08
C GLY A 74 11.73 -7.82 12.75
N SER A 75 10.75 -8.25 11.97
CA SER A 75 9.59 -8.96 12.49
C SER A 75 9.02 -9.87 11.42
N ALA A 76 9.00 -11.17 11.74
CA ALA A 76 8.09 -12.09 11.10
C ALA A 76 7.66 -13.10 12.15
N GLY A 77 6.39 -13.33 12.30
CA GLY A 77 5.92 -14.57 12.91
C GLY A 77 6.55 -15.74 12.15
N ALA A 78 7.04 -16.75 12.84
CA ALA A 78 7.85 -17.84 12.26
C ALA A 78 7.25 -18.44 10.98
N GLN A 79 5.93 -18.59 10.95
CA GLN A 79 5.20 -19.16 9.81
C GLN A 79 5.20 -18.27 8.56
N ARG A 80 5.08 -16.95 8.75
CA ARG A 80 5.16 -15.96 7.66
C ARG A 80 6.59 -15.81 7.14
N ALA A 81 7.58 -15.88 8.03
CA ALA A 81 8.98 -15.85 7.66
C ALA A 81 9.35 -17.06 6.80
N LEU A 82 8.88 -18.26 7.12
CA LEU A 82 9.10 -19.47 6.33
C LEU A 82 8.47 -19.36 4.94
N TYR A 83 7.22 -18.92 4.85
CA TYR A 83 6.54 -18.70 3.55
C TYR A 83 7.32 -17.71 2.67
N LEU A 84 7.73 -16.58 3.25
CA LEU A 84 8.45 -15.55 2.51
C LEU A 84 9.86 -16.00 2.13
N ALA A 85 10.54 -16.77 2.98
CA ALA A 85 11.86 -17.33 2.66
C ALA A 85 11.80 -18.31 1.48
N GLN A 86 10.72 -19.07 1.35
CA GLN A 86 10.52 -20.00 0.24
C GLN A 86 10.17 -19.29 -1.08
N HIS A 87 9.28 -18.30 -1.04
CA HIS A 87 8.75 -17.65 -2.25
C HIS A 87 9.51 -16.37 -2.63
N PHE A 88 10.16 -15.73 -1.66
CA PHE A 88 10.90 -14.48 -1.82
C PHE A 88 12.24 -14.52 -1.05
N PRO A 89 13.16 -15.41 -1.39
CA PRO A 89 14.38 -15.70 -0.60
C PRO A 89 15.30 -14.49 -0.40
N HIS A 90 15.21 -13.51 -1.28
CA HIS A 90 16.03 -12.30 -1.22
C HIS A 90 15.37 -11.14 -0.48
N THR A 91 14.19 -11.36 0.12
CA THR A 91 13.46 -10.33 0.85
C THR A 91 13.55 -10.54 2.36
N GLU A 92 13.39 -9.45 3.09
CA GLU A 92 13.16 -9.43 4.53
C GLU A 92 11.81 -8.77 4.83
N THR A 93 11.20 -9.21 5.91
CA THR A 93 9.99 -8.58 6.44
C THR A 93 10.39 -7.66 7.59
N LEU A 94 9.97 -6.42 7.52
CA LEU A 94 10.22 -5.43 8.54
C LEU A 94 8.88 -4.86 9.04
N ARG A 95 8.86 -4.55 10.31
CA ARG A 95 7.84 -3.70 10.90
C ARG A 95 8.31 -2.26 10.75
N GLU A 96 7.54 -1.45 10.03
CA GLU A 96 7.77 -0.02 9.86
C GLU A 96 6.82 0.75 10.77
N GLN A 97 7.40 1.59 11.64
CA GLN A 97 6.66 2.45 12.58
C GLN A 97 6.93 3.90 12.27
N ILE A 98 5.88 4.69 12.08
CA ILE A 98 5.97 6.13 11.84
C ILE A 98 4.65 6.80 12.24
N SER A 99 4.72 7.94 12.92
CA SER A 99 3.56 8.77 13.31
C SER A 99 2.44 7.95 13.98
N GLY A 100 2.80 7.03 14.88
CA GLY A 100 1.82 6.18 15.58
C GLY A 100 1.26 5.04 14.74
N GLN A 101 1.65 4.92 13.46
CA GLN A 101 1.23 3.86 12.58
C GLN A 101 2.25 2.74 12.54
N ASP A 102 1.76 1.50 12.50
CA ASP A 102 2.56 0.28 12.51
C ASP A 102 2.13 -0.62 11.34
N ARG A 103 3.07 -1.08 10.53
CA ARG A 103 2.77 -1.92 9.37
C ARG A 103 3.91 -2.84 9.00
N MET A 104 3.56 -3.96 8.40
CA MET A 104 4.54 -4.90 7.86
C MET A 104 4.85 -4.57 6.42
N ILE A 105 6.14 -4.46 6.11
CA ILE A 105 6.65 -4.23 4.76
C ILE A 105 7.60 -5.34 4.33
N LEU A 106 7.74 -5.50 3.03
CA LEU A 106 8.76 -6.34 2.39
C LEU A 106 9.81 -5.47 1.74
N ARG A 107 11.07 -5.85 1.89
CA ARG A 107 12.21 -5.18 1.30
C ARG A 107 13.26 -6.21 0.88
N TYR A 108 14.08 -5.93 -0.12
CA TYR A 108 15.23 -6.78 -0.43
C TYR A 108 16.30 -6.72 0.67
N LYS A 109 16.86 -7.87 1.05
CA LYS A 109 17.94 -7.98 2.05
C LYS A 109 19.23 -7.29 1.62
N ILE A 110 19.49 -7.33 0.33
CA ILE A 110 20.72 -6.77 -0.26
C ILE A 110 20.31 -6.04 -1.52
N SER A 111 20.34 -4.74 -1.51
CA SER A 111 20.69 -3.94 -2.67
C SER A 111 20.59 -2.43 -2.45
N PRO A 112 21.71 -1.74 -2.39
CA PRO A 112 21.76 -0.30 -2.65
C PRO A 112 21.49 0.04 -4.13
N GLN A 113 21.74 -0.91 -5.06
CA GLN A 113 21.68 -0.65 -6.51
C GLN A 113 20.31 -0.91 -7.15
N LYS A 114 19.39 -1.59 -6.47
CA LYS A 114 18.02 -1.83 -6.95
C LYS A 114 16.93 -1.22 -6.06
N SER A 115 17.28 -0.25 -5.24
CA SER A 115 16.27 0.57 -4.55
C SER A 115 15.44 1.29 -5.61
N TYR A 116 14.19 0.90 -5.78
CA TYR A 116 13.25 1.62 -6.64
C TYR A 116 13.09 3.05 -6.14
N GLY A 117 13.90 3.94 -6.73
CA GLY A 117 13.82 5.36 -6.65
C GLY A 117 13.79 5.97 -5.24
N SER A 118 14.91 6.53 -4.81
CA SER A 118 14.87 7.55 -3.78
C SER A 118 14.15 8.79 -4.34
N PHE A 119 13.41 9.48 -3.51
CA PHE A 119 12.87 10.79 -3.85
C PHE A 119 13.10 11.76 -2.71
N ASP A 120 13.35 13.02 -3.11
CA ASP A 120 13.55 14.13 -2.21
C ASP A 120 12.26 14.53 -1.51
N PRO A 121 12.32 15.30 -0.44
CA PRO A 121 11.13 15.75 0.25
C PRO A 121 10.17 16.47 -0.69
N VAL A 122 8.98 15.90 -0.84
CA VAL A 122 7.87 16.45 -1.62
C VAL A 122 6.72 16.78 -0.70
N VAL A 123 6.00 17.84 -1.02
CA VAL A 123 4.75 18.17 -0.32
C VAL A 123 3.59 17.59 -1.11
N VAL A 124 2.73 16.84 -0.44
CA VAL A 124 1.53 16.26 -1.06
C VAL A 124 0.55 17.40 -1.39
N PRO A 125 0.15 17.57 -2.66
CA PRO A 125 -0.77 18.64 -3.04
C PRO A 125 -2.17 18.44 -2.43
N ALA A 126 -2.98 19.48 -2.43
CA ALA A 126 -4.40 19.39 -2.10
C ALA A 126 -5.08 18.35 -2.99
N ASP A 127 -6.05 17.62 -2.44
CA ASP A 127 -6.79 16.54 -3.10
C ASP A 127 -5.94 15.40 -3.69
N HIS A 128 -4.68 15.27 -3.26
CA HIS A 128 -3.82 14.18 -3.68
C HIS A 128 -3.32 13.37 -2.49
N TYR A 129 -2.89 12.15 -2.79
CA TYR A 129 -2.35 11.21 -1.82
C TYR A 129 -1.03 10.64 -2.33
N LEU A 130 -0.08 10.47 -1.42
CA LEU A 130 1.14 9.71 -1.68
C LEU A 130 0.93 8.28 -1.21
N VAL A 131 1.08 7.34 -2.13
CA VAL A 131 0.86 5.92 -1.85
C VAL A 131 2.13 5.12 -2.12
N LEU A 132 2.40 4.13 -1.27
CA LEU A 132 3.46 3.15 -1.48
C LEU A 132 2.91 1.71 -1.39
N GLY A 133 3.57 0.80 -2.08
CA GLY A 133 3.33 -0.62 -1.92
C GLY A 133 4.03 -1.18 -0.70
N ASP A 134 3.44 -2.17 -0.04
CA ASP A 134 4.06 -2.84 1.11
C ASP A 134 5.28 -3.67 0.71
N ASN A 135 5.34 -4.18 -0.53
CA ASN A 135 6.56 -4.70 -1.12
C ASN A 135 7.37 -3.55 -1.72
N ARG A 136 8.16 -2.89 -0.88
CA ARG A 136 8.84 -1.63 -1.17
C ARG A 136 9.72 -1.68 -2.41
N ASP A 137 10.43 -2.75 -2.62
CA ASP A 137 11.39 -2.87 -3.71
C ASP A 137 10.79 -3.48 -4.99
N ASN A 138 9.53 -3.93 -4.93
CA ASN A 138 8.81 -4.47 -6.08
C ASN A 138 7.40 -3.90 -6.15
N SER A 139 7.29 -2.57 -6.25
CA SER A 139 6.00 -1.88 -6.34
C SER A 139 6.05 -0.73 -7.34
N ALA A 140 5.11 -0.73 -8.27
CA ALA A 140 4.78 0.47 -9.03
C ALA A 140 3.85 1.33 -8.17
N ASP A 141 4.35 2.43 -7.61
CA ASP A 141 3.67 3.33 -6.70
C ASP A 141 4.07 4.79 -6.97
N TYR A 142 3.97 5.69 -5.99
CA TYR A 142 4.34 7.09 -6.13
C TYR A 142 5.67 7.29 -6.90
N ARG A 143 6.64 6.45 -6.65
CA ARG A 143 7.97 6.53 -7.29
C ARG A 143 7.94 6.32 -8.81
N LYS A 144 6.86 5.76 -9.34
CA LYS A 144 6.67 5.52 -10.78
C LYS A 144 5.60 6.41 -11.41
N PHE A 145 4.47 6.64 -10.72
CA PHE A 145 3.35 7.35 -11.32
C PHE A 145 2.97 8.66 -10.60
N GLY A 146 3.69 9.04 -9.54
CA GLY A 146 3.43 10.26 -8.81
C GLY A 146 2.24 10.17 -7.85
N PHE A 147 1.65 11.32 -7.55
CA PHE A 147 0.51 11.42 -6.65
C PHE A 147 -0.77 10.84 -7.25
N VAL A 148 -1.64 10.37 -6.38
CA VAL A 148 -2.98 9.89 -6.74
C VAL A 148 -4.00 10.96 -6.38
N HIS A 149 -4.72 11.48 -7.35
CA HIS A 149 -5.80 12.43 -7.10
C HIS A 149 -6.99 11.71 -6.44
N ALA A 150 -7.70 12.42 -5.57
CA ALA A 150 -8.86 11.89 -4.85
C ALA A 150 -9.95 11.31 -5.77
N ASP A 151 -10.13 11.87 -6.98
CA ASP A 151 -11.08 11.35 -7.96
C ASP A 151 -10.73 9.96 -8.49
N HIS A 152 -9.49 9.57 -8.42
CA HIS A 152 -9.07 8.23 -8.84
C HIS A 152 -9.33 7.15 -7.80
N LEU A 153 -9.64 7.52 -6.54
CA LEU A 153 -9.93 6.57 -5.48
C LEU A 153 -11.24 5.82 -5.79
N VAL A 154 -11.20 4.51 -5.77
CA VAL A 154 -12.35 3.64 -5.99
C VAL A 154 -12.99 3.19 -4.70
N GLY A 155 -12.19 2.95 -3.65
CA GLY A 155 -12.68 2.52 -2.35
C GLY A 155 -11.56 2.10 -1.41
N ARG A 156 -11.96 1.71 -0.20
CA ARG A 156 -11.10 1.17 0.85
C ARG A 156 -11.04 -0.35 0.77
N ALA A 157 -9.85 -0.92 0.80
CA ALA A 157 -9.69 -2.36 0.95
C ALA A 157 -9.72 -2.71 2.45
N SER A 158 -10.70 -3.52 2.87
CA SER A 158 -10.92 -3.83 4.28
C SER A 158 -10.45 -5.24 4.68
N GLY A 159 -10.19 -6.11 3.72
CA GLY A 159 -9.69 -7.45 4.03
C GLY A 159 -9.59 -8.36 2.82
N VAL A 160 -9.11 -9.58 3.07
CA VAL A 160 -9.11 -10.67 2.08
C VAL A 160 -10.44 -11.41 2.19
N LEU A 161 -11.21 -11.43 1.12
CA LEU A 161 -12.47 -12.15 1.07
C LEU A 161 -12.21 -13.67 0.96
N PHE A 162 -11.39 -14.05 -0.01
CA PHE A 162 -10.89 -15.41 -0.15
C PHE A 162 -9.56 -15.45 -0.91
N SER A 163 -8.80 -16.51 -0.66
CA SER A 163 -7.49 -16.75 -1.24
C SER A 163 -7.41 -18.16 -1.76
N LEU A 164 -6.97 -18.31 -3.00
CA LEU A 164 -6.73 -19.61 -3.64
C LEU A 164 -5.24 -19.78 -3.89
N ASP A 165 -4.75 -20.98 -3.82
CA ASP A 165 -3.35 -21.34 -4.07
C ASP A 165 -3.15 -21.79 -5.52
N PRO A 166 -2.55 -20.97 -6.40
CA PRO A 166 -2.33 -21.36 -7.79
C PRO A 166 -1.39 -22.57 -7.94
N GLU A 167 -0.47 -22.76 -6.98
CA GLU A 167 0.50 -23.86 -7.02
C GLU A 167 -0.09 -25.19 -6.54
N ARG A 168 -1.25 -25.14 -5.88
CA ARG A 168 -1.98 -26.30 -5.37
C ARG A 168 -3.37 -26.43 -5.99
N PHE A 169 -3.46 -26.40 -7.32
CA PHE A 169 -4.73 -26.56 -8.07
C PHE A 169 -5.84 -25.62 -7.57
N TYR A 170 -5.51 -24.38 -7.21
CA TYR A 170 -6.45 -23.39 -6.68
C TYR A 170 -7.16 -23.84 -5.39
N MET A 171 -6.53 -24.69 -4.58
CA MET A 171 -7.10 -25.06 -3.28
C MET A 171 -7.26 -23.82 -2.37
N PRO A 172 -8.35 -23.76 -1.60
CA PRO A 172 -8.61 -22.64 -0.71
C PRO A 172 -7.54 -22.52 0.39
N ARG A 173 -6.99 -21.33 0.58
CA ARG A 173 -6.11 -20.99 1.70
C ARG A 173 -6.97 -20.52 2.88
N TRP A 174 -7.63 -21.46 3.57
CA TRP A 174 -8.60 -21.17 4.63
C TRP A 174 -8.14 -20.18 5.68
N GLN A 175 -6.86 -20.20 6.04
CA GLN A 175 -6.25 -19.30 7.03
C GLN A 175 -6.24 -17.83 6.60
N ARG A 176 -6.49 -17.54 5.32
CA ARG A 176 -6.52 -16.19 4.75
C ARG A 176 -7.93 -15.70 4.44
N PHE A 177 -8.94 -16.54 4.68
CA PHE A 177 -10.33 -16.16 4.47
C PHE A 177 -10.77 -15.17 5.54
N ALA A 178 -11.52 -14.15 5.15
CA ALA A 178 -12.07 -13.12 6.03
C ALA A 178 -11.01 -12.44 6.92
N THR A 179 -9.76 -12.41 6.48
CA THR A 179 -8.70 -11.70 7.20
C THR A 179 -8.88 -10.20 7.01
N SER A 180 -9.15 -9.47 8.09
CA SER A 180 -9.23 -8.02 8.08
C SER A 180 -7.84 -7.41 7.91
N PHE A 181 -7.75 -6.31 7.16
CA PHE A 181 -6.62 -5.39 7.19
C PHE A 181 -6.85 -4.44 8.38
N SER A 182 -6.76 -4.97 9.63
CA SER A 182 -6.86 -4.11 10.80
C SER A 182 -5.79 -3.03 10.76
N LEU A 183 -6.23 -1.81 10.99
CA LEU A 183 -5.41 -0.63 11.26
C LEU A 183 -4.80 -0.75 12.65
#